data_80858448c7ea2774dbf93c28799f81a6
#
_entry.id   80858448c7ea2774dbf93c28799f81a6
#
_cell.length_a   1.000
_cell.length_b   1.000
_cell.length_c   1.000
_cell.angle_alpha   90.00
_cell.angle_beta   90.00
_cell.angle_gamma   90.00
#
_symmetry.space_group_name_H-M   'P 1'
#
loop_
_entity.id
_entity.type
_entity.pdbx_description
1 polymer ?
#
loop_
_entity_poly.entity_id
_entity_poly.type
_entity_poly.pdbx_seq_one_letter_code
_entity_poly.pdbx_strand_id
1 'polypeptide(L)'
;MKLNTDPVVPLNKMRLNVNTEYQTNNGLFNYSLNYGGNRQGLSWNMRYSSKMAHAYKNSVDGYVPNSQFKDQALSGMLGINKAWGHTRLIGSYYHLTPSIAEGERDPMTGELEQPYADTKTYKHGLPYQQVYHYKAVLDNSFNIGDSRLNAVIAYQQNRRQEFEEPDEYGLYLKLHTVNYNIHYVTRRLGDVRVTSGVSGMWQRSVNEGDEYLIPDYKLFDVGVFATAVADLGQWVLNGGLRFDNRHLNSYQLMDDGALRFDAFKRDFNGFTASVGAVWHATDKLDLRANAARGFRAPNISELASNGVHEGSLRYEVGNHDLKPEFSLQFDLGIEYTASWIDAQLSLFSNRIDNYIFIHRTGEVIDDEFMTYRYDSGDAQLLGGEAAIDIHPWHFLHVGTSFGFVNAIQLHQPEESKYLPFTPAPRWQSDVKWEILHDGRVLNNAFISLGVDYNFKQNHYYKADNTETATPAYCLLNASMGTDIMYKGHRVACVSITGMNLTDKAYQSHLSRLKYADYNPVTGRQGVFNMGRNVVFKVTLPLEW
;
A
#
# COMPACT_ATOMS: atom_id res chain seq x y z
N MET A 1 0.37 9.91 0.00
CA MET A 1 -0.45 9.79 -1.24
C MET A 1 -1.92 9.85 -0.87
N LYS A 2 -2.67 10.82 -1.34
CA LYS A 2 -4.12 10.90 -1.13
C LYS A 2 -4.79 10.24 -2.32
N LEU A 3 -5.32 9.03 -2.14
CA LEU A 3 -6.16 8.38 -3.15
C LEU A 3 -7.49 9.14 -3.21
N ASN A 4 -7.63 9.99 -4.20
CA ASN A 4 -8.95 10.50 -4.54
C ASN A 4 -9.66 9.41 -5.34
N THR A 5 -10.68 8.81 -4.74
CA THR A 5 -11.64 8.02 -5.50
C THR A 5 -12.31 8.95 -6.48
N ASP A 6 -12.44 8.49 -7.73
CA ASP A 6 -12.96 9.27 -8.85
C ASP A 6 -14.31 9.87 -8.45
N PRO A 7 -14.42 11.18 -8.46
CA PRO A 7 -15.59 11.79 -7.91
C PRO A 7 -16.74 11.69 -8.90
N VAL A 8 -17.86 12.01 -8.40
CA VAL A 8 -19.13 12.24 -9.04
C VAL A 8 -18.99 12.65 -10.51
N VAL A 9 -19.63 11.88 -11.37
CA VAL A 9 -19.79 12.23 -12.79
C VAL A 9 -20.32 13.67 -12.91
N PRO A 10 -19.89 14.47 -13.91
CA PRO A 10 -20.40 15.83 -14.10
C PRO A 10 -21.91 15.91 -14.15
N LEU A 11 -22.47 17.06 -13.77
CA LEU A 11 -23.93 17.26 -13.71
C LEU A 11 -24.58 16.96 -15.06
N ASN A 12 -25.67 16.18 -15.04
CA ASN A 12 -26.44 15.72 -16.21
C ASN A 12 -25.64 14.85 -17.20
N LYS A 13 -24.61 14.18 -16.69
CA LYS A 13 -23.83 13.19 -17.45
C LYS A 13 -23.98 11.81 -16.85
N MET A 14 -23.83 10.81 -17.72
CA MET A 14 -23.63 9.41 -17.34
C MET A 14 -22.32 8.90 -17.96
N ARG A 15 -21.63 8.04 -17.25
CA ARG A 15 -20.35 7.47 -17.69
C ARG A 15 -20.34 5.97 -17.43
N LEU A 16 -19.91 5.23 -18.44
CA LEU A 16 -19.62 3.81 -18.34
C LEU A 16 -18.17 3.58 -18.77
N ASN A 17 -17.35 3.05 -17.85
CA ASN A 17 -15.99 2.62 -18.16
C ASN A 17 -15.92 1.10 -18.08
N VAL A 18 -15.46 0.47 -19.13
CA VAL A 18 -15.13 -0.96 -19.16
C VAL A 18 -13.62 -1.07 -19.33
N ASN A 19 -12.94 -1.77 -18.41
CA ASN A 19 -11.51 -2.03 -18.51
C ASN A 19 -11.29 -3.54 -18.56
N THR A 20 -10.42 -3.99 -19.46
CA THR A 20 -9.95 -5.36 -19.53
C THR A 20 -8.44 -5.38 -19.66
N GLU A 21 -7.80 -6.36 -19.03
CA GLU A 21 -6.36 -6.54 -19.06
C GLU A 21 -6.03 -8.04 -19.07
N TYR A 22 -5.07 -8.40 -19.90
CA TYR A 22 -4.50 -9.75 -19.92
C TYR A 22 -2.98 -9.68 -19.85
N GLN A 23 -2.38 -10.57 -19.04
CA GLN A 23 -0.94 -10.67 -18.87
C GLN A 23 -0.44 -12.06 -19.23
N THR A 24 0.64 -12.14 -19.99
CA THR A 24 1.12 -13.40 -20.57
C THR A 24 1.92 -14.27 -19.62
N ASN A 25 2.54 -13.69 -18.59
CA ASN A 25 3.42 -14.44 -17.69
C ASN A 25 2.63 -15.41 -16.80
N ASN A 26 1.62 -14.91 -16.13
CA ASN A 26 0.79 -15.65 -15.18
C ASN A 26 -0.68 -15.76 -15.61
N GLY A 27 -0.98 -15.53 -16.90
CA GLY A 27 -2.34 -15.58 -17.44
C GLY A 27 -3.31 -14.64 -16.71
N LEU A 28 -2.83 -13.59 -16.06
CA LEU A 28 -3.70 -12.69 -15.32
C LEU A 28 -4.76 -12.12 -16.25
N PHE A 29 -6.01 -12.30 -15.86
CA PHE A 29 -7.16 -11.67 -16.51
C PHE A 29 -7.86 -10.76 -15.52
N ASN A 30 -7.89 -9.47 -15.82
CA ASN A 30 -8.53 -8.43 -15.03
C ASN A 30 -9.62 -7.76 -15.86
N TYR A 31 -10.80 -7.59 -15.29
CA TYR A 31 -11.86 -6.81 -15.89
C TYR A 31 -12.58 -5.96 -14.86
N SER A 32 -13.03 -4.79 -15.26
CA SER A 32 -13.85 -3.93 -14.40
C SER A 32 -14.89 -3.17 -15.22
N LEU A 33 -16.04 -2.99 -14.59
CA LEU A 33 -17.16 -2.20 -15.05
C LEU A 33 -17.41 -1.09 -14.04
N ASN A 34 -17.42 0.16 -14.49
CA ASN A 34 -17.76 1.31 -13.64
C ASN A 34 -18.84 2.12 -14.33
N TYR A 35 -20.04 2.17 -13.73
CA TYR A 35 -21.16 2.95 -14.20
C TYR A 35 -21.55 4.01 -13.17
N GLY A 36 -21.65 5.25 -13.60
CA GLY A 36 -22.05 6.35 -12.73
C GLY A 36 -22.80 7.44 -13.45
N GLY A 37 -23.46 8.26 -12.68
CA GLY A 37 -24.21 9.39 -13.22
C GLY A 37 -24.49 10.45 -12.16
N ASN A 38 -24.92 11.62 -12.65
CA ASN A 38 -25.32 12.75 -11.82
C ASN A 38 -26.47 13.48 -12.49
N ARG A 39 -27.61 13.50 -11.87
CA ARG A 39 -28.80 14.19 -12.40
C ARG A 39 -29.46 15.03 -11.31
N GLN A 40 -29.55 16.33 -11.51
CA GLN A 40 -30.19 17.29 -10.59
C GLN A 40 -29.65 17.21 -9.14
N GLY A 41 -28.35 16.86 -8.98
CA GLY A 41 -27.72 16.70 -7.68
C GLY A 41 -27.85 15.30 -7.07
N LEU A 42 -28.65 14.39 -7.63
CA LEU A 42 -28.58 12.98 -7.31
C LEU A 42 -27.41 12.36 -8.06
N SER A 43 -26.46 11.79 -7.34
CA SER A 43 -25.29 11.13 -7.89
C SER A 43 -25.26 9.65 -7.50
N TRP A 44 -24.82 8.82 -8.42
CA TRP A 44 -24.63 7.39 -8.17
C TRP A 44 -23.38 6.89 -8.87
N ASN A 45 -22.79 5.86 -8.32
CA ASN A 45 -21.71 5.12 -8.95
C ASN A 45 -21.81 3.65 -8.52
N MET A 46 -21.55 2.75 -9.45
CA MET A 46 -21.43 1.31 -9.19
C MET A 46 -20.22 0.79 -9.93
N ARG A 47 -19.38 0.05 -9.24
CA ARG A 47 -18.19 -0.57 -9.82
C ARG A 47 -18.13 -2.04 -9.43
N TYR A 48 -17.90 -2.89 -10.42
CA TYR A 48 -17.50 -4.26 -10.23
C TYR A 48 -16.13 -4.49 -10.85
N SER A 49 -15.26 -5.25 -10.20
CA SER A 49 -13.98 -5.68 -10.77
C SER A 49 -13.63 -7.08 -10.29
N SER A 50 -12.92 -7.82 -11.13
CA SER A 50 -12.36 -9.12 -10.78
C SER A 50 -11.02 -9.32 -11.47
N LYS A 51 -10.10 -9.98 -10.76
CA LYS A 51 -8.82 -10.44 -11.27
C LYS A 51 -8.64 -11.90 -10.91
N MET A 52 -7.96 -12.64 -11.79
CA MET A 52 -7.49 -13.98 -11.51
C MET A 52 -6.16 -14.21 -12.23
N ALA A 53 -5.25 -14.92 -11.59
CA ALA A 53 -3.97 -15.28 -12.15
C ALA A 53 -3.61 -16.71 -11.76
N HIS A 54 -2.99 -17.44 -12.67
CA HIS A 54 -2.31 -18.69 -12.35
C HIS A 54 -0.88 -18.40 -11.83
N ALA A 55 -0.12 -19.43 -11.50
CA ALA A 55 1.27 -19.31 -11.04
C ALA A 55 2.11 -18.44 -12.00
N TYR A 56 2.90 -17.52 -11.46
CA TYR A 56 3.86 -16.78 -12.28
C TYR A 56 5.08 -17.63 -12.61
N LYS A 57 5.83 -17.22 -13.64
CA LYS A 57 7.06 -17.89 -14.02
C LYS A 57 8.24 -16.91 -14.11
N ASN A 58 9.43 -17.44 -13.89
CA ASN A 58 10.70 -16.78 -14.13
C ASN A 58 11.67 -17.71 -14.89
N SER A 59 12.81 -17.19 -15.32
CA SER A 59 13.78 -17.92 -16.13
C SER A 59 14.66 -18.90 -15.34
N VAL A 60 14.56 -18.94 -14.01
CA VAL A 60 15.37 -19.78 -13.12
C VAL A 60 14.58 -20.95 -12.57
N ASP A 61 13.40 -20.65 -11.98
CA ASP A 61 12.57 -21.63 -11.27
C ASP A 61 11.45 -22.20 -12.17
N GLY A 62 11.25 -21.64 -13.36
CA GLY A 62 10.07 -21.95 -14.16
C GLY A 62 8.81 -21.33 -13.55
N TYR A 63 7.74 -22.10 -13.43
CA TYR A 63 6.55 -21.70 -12.71
C TYR A 63 6.77 -21.82 -11.20
N VAL A 64 6.33 -20.79 -10.46
CA VAL A 64 6.38 -20.75 -9.00
C VAL A 64 5.04 -21.23 -8.46
N PRO A 65 4.97 -22.46 -7.93
CA PRO A 65 3.73 -23.04 -7.42
C PRO A 65 3.12 -22.18 -6.32
N ASN A 66 1.84 -22.29 -6.17
CA ASN A 66 1.08 -21.60 -5.13
C ASN A 66 1.22 -20.07 -5.11
N SER A 67 1.53 -19.46 -6.27
CA SER A 67 1.56 -18.00 -6.45
C SER A 67 0.33 -17.46 -7.16
N GLN A 68 -0.68 -18.29 -7.40
CA GLN A 68 -1.95 -17.93 -8.00
C GLN A 68 -2.85 -17.18 -7.01
N PHE A 69 -3.75 -16.36 -7.56
CA PHE A 69 -4.72 -15.65 -6.75
C PHE A 69 -5.98 -15.29 -7.55
N LYS A 70 -7.05 -15.00 -6.81
CA LYS A 70 -8.30 -14.44 -7.34
C LYS A 70 -8.82 -13.35 -6.44
N ASP A 71 -9.27 -12.23 -7.02
CA ASP A 71 -10.00 -11.20 -6.28
C ASP A 71 -11.28 -10.77 -6.98
N GLN A 72 -12.23 -10.27 -6.19
CA GLN A 72 -13.47 -9.66 -6.66
C GLN A 72 -13.80 -8.45 -5.77
N ALA A 73 -14.25 -7.38 -6.39
CA ALA A 73 -14.69 -6.19 -5.67
C ALA A 73 -15.98 -5.65 -6.27
N LEU A 74 -16.93 -5.33 -5.41
CA LEU A 74 -18.15 -4.61 -5.73
C LEU A 74 -18.23 -3.36 -4.86
N SER A 75 -18.49 -2.21 -5.45
CA SER A 75 -18.75 -0.99 -4.69
C SER A 75 -19.91 -0.20 -5.28
N GLY A 76 -20.63 0.49 -4.43
CA GLY A 76 -21.73 1.36 -4.83
C GLY A 76 -21.73 2.66 -4.01
N MET A 77 -22.17 3.75 -4.61
CA MET A 77 -22.36 5.03 -3.97
C MET A 77 -23.69 5.66 -4.44
N LEU A 78 -24.45 6.14 -3.48
CA LEU A 78 -25.61 7.02 -3.71
C LEU A 78 -25.38 8.32 -2.95
N GLY A 79 -25.60 9.45 -3.61
CA GLY A 79 -25.34 10.75 -3.00
C GLY A 79 -26.29 11.82 -3.47
N ILE A 80 -26.51 12.80 -2.60
CA ILE A 80 -27.28 14.01 -2.89
C ILE A 80 -26.37 15.20 -2.67
N ASN A 81 -26.22 16.04 -3.70
CA ASN A 81 -25.50 17.30 -3.67
C ASN A 81 -26.49 18.45 -3.87
N LYS A 82 -26.55 19.37 -2.94
CA LYS A 82 -27.42 20.56 -2.95
C LYS A 82 -26.67 21.79 -2.45
N ALA A 83 -27.31 22.95 -2.42
CA ALA A 83 -26.70 24.16 -1.91
C ALA A 83 -26.25 24.07 -0.44
N TRP A 84 -26.92 23.26 0.37
CA TRP A 84 -26.55 23.01 1.77
C TRP A 84 -25.32 22.11 1.94
N GLY A 85 -24.87 21.44 0.87
CA GLY A 85 -23.73 20.49 0.92
C GLY A 85 -24.04 19.17 0.25
N HIS A 86 -23.48 18.06 0.80
CA HIS A 86 -23.76 16.72 0.31
C HIS A 86 -23.91 15.69 1.42
N THR A 87 -24.64 14.64 1.10
CA THR A 87 -24.68 13.37 1.85
C THR A 87 -24.48 12.24 0.87
N ARG A 88 -23.57 11.30 1.19
CA ARG A 88 -23.25 10.13 0.39
C ARG A 88 -23.25 8.88 1.24
N LEU A 89 -23.90 7.84 0.76
CA LEU A 89 -23.81 6.49 1.29
C LEU A 89 -22.97 5.65 0.32
N ILE A 90 -21.90 5.05 0.83
CA ILE A 90 -20.97 4.24 0.04
C ILE A 90 -20.92 2.86 0.66
N GLY A 91 -21.14 1.82 -0.14
CA GLY A 91 -20.98 0.41 0.24
C GLY A 91 -19.90 -0.26 -0.59
N SER A 92 -19.14 -1.16 0.00
CA SER A 92 -18.21 -2.01 -0.76
C SER A 92 -18.07 -3.40 -0.15
N TYR A 93 -17.84 -4.35 -1.04
CA TYR A 93 -17.48 -5.74 -0.77
C TYR A 93 -16.20 -6.06 -1.53
N TYR A 94 -15.26 -6.71 -0.87
CA TYR A 94 -14.04 -7.23 -1.46
C TYR A 94 -13.81 -8.66 -0.96
N HIS A 95 -13.45 -9.54 -1.89
CA HIS A 95 -13.06 -10.91 -1.60
C HIS A 95 -11.76 -11.22 -2.33
N LEU A 96 -10.79 -11.72 -1.59
CA LEU A 96 -9.48 -12.13 -2.10
C LEU A 96 -9.21 -13.57 -1.66
N THR A 97 -8.78 -14.39 -2.60
CA THR A 97 -8.28 -15.75 -2.35
C THR A 97 -6.85 -15.83 -2.93
N PRO A 98 -5.81 -15.48 -2.17
CA PRO A 98 -4.43 -15.72 -2.54
C PRO A 98 -4.02 -17.11 -2.08
N SER A 99 -3.28 -17.84 -2.91
CA SER A 99 -2.47 -18.96 -2.43
C SER A 99 -1.19 -18.43 -1.78
N ILE A 100 -0.53 -19.22 -0.96
CA ILE A 100 0.71 -18.88 -0.26
C ILE A 100 1.84 -19.71 -0.86
N ALA A 101 2.79 -19.02 -1.53
CA ALA A 101 3.98 -19.67 -2.05
C ALA A 101 5.05 -19.76 -0.95
N GLU A 102 5.41 -20.94 -0.54
CA GLU A 102 6.39 -21.22 0.51
C GLU A 102 7.79 -21.29 -0.05
N GLY A 103 7.92 -21.82 -1.27
CA GLY A 103 9.21 -21.91 -1.96
C GLY A 103 10.03 -23.13 -1.54
N GLU A 104 9.37 -24.14 -0.99
CA GLU A 104 9.94 -25.45 -0.67
C GLU A 104 10.44 -26.16 -1.91
N ARG A 105 11.50 -26.96 -1.75
CA ARG A 105 12.14 -27.66 -2.85
C ARG A 105 12.44 -29.11 -2.51
N ASP A 106 12.27 -29.96 -3.51
CA ASP A 106 12.82 -31.31 -3.45
C ASP A 106 14.35 -31.22 -3.30
N PRO A 107 14.93 -31.82 -2.23
CA PRO A 107 16.33 -31.67 -1.92
C PRO A 107 17.26 -32.41 -2.92
N MET A 108 16.73 -33.31 -3.75
CA MET A 108 17.52 -34.05 -4.74
C MET A 108 17.47 -33.42 -6.13
N THR A 109 16.29 -32.96 -6.55
CA THR A 109 16.10 -32.39 -7.89
C THR A 109 16.24 -30.87 -7.89
N GLY A 110 16.04 -30.20 -6.74
CA GLY A 110 16.00 -28.74 -6.61
C GLY A 110 14.77 -28.10 -7.23
N GLU A 111 13.80 -28.87 -7.70
CA GLU A 111 12.54 -28.38 -8.22
C GLU A 111 11.65 -27.88 -7.08
N LEU A 112 10.86 -26.83 -7.34
CA LEU A 112 9.88 -26.34 -6.38
C LEU A 112 8.76 -27.39 -6.21
N GLU A 113 8.39 -27.67 -4.98
CA GLU A 113 7.29 -28.58 -4.68
C GLU A 113 5.98 -28.05 -5.25
N GLN A 114 5.21 -28.92 -5.88
CA GLN A 114 4.01 -28.55 -6.59
C GLN A 114 2.79 -29.25 -6.01
N PRO A 115 1.84 -28.48 -5.42
CA PRO A 115 0.58 -29.06 -4.93
C PRO A 115 -0.34 -29.51 -6.07
N TYR A 116 -0.05 -29.15 -7.33
CA TYR A 116 -0.84 -29.50 -8.52
C TYR A 116 0.02 -29.92 -9.69
N ALA A 117 -0.50 -30.87 -10.47
CA ALA A 117 0.11 -31.27 -11.74
C ALA A 117 0.04 -30.17 -12.83
N ASP A 118 -0.92 -29.25 -12.75
CA ASP A 118 -1.13 -28.15 -13.71
C ASP A 118 -0.74 -26.80 -13.12
N THR A 119 0.41 -26.26 -13.54
CA THR A 119 0.91 -24.94 -13.12
C THR A 119 0.11 -23.76 -13.69
N LYS A 120 -0.77 -23.99 -14.67
CA LYS A 120 -1.65 -22.96 -15.27
C LYS A 120 -3.07 -22.99 -14.71
N THR A 121 -3.30 -23.68 -13.63
CA THR A 121 -4.58 -23.68 -12.95
C THR A 121 -4.85 -22.33 -12.28
N TYR A 122 -6.10 -21.88 -12.31
CA TYR A 122 -6.59 -20.73 -11.54
C TYR A 122 -7.20 -21.15 -10.20
N LYS A 123 -7.12 -22.43 -9.84
CA LYS A 123 -7.52 -22.93 -8.52
C LYS A 123 -6.41 -22.63 -7.53
N HIS A 124 -6.79 -22.23 -6.33
CA HIS A 124 -5.84 -22.10 -5.21
C HIS A 124 -5.30 -23.47 -4.79
N GLY A 125 -4.06 -23.51 -4.32
CA GLY A 125 -3.45 -24.61 -3.61
C GLY A 125 -3.48 -24.38 -2.11
N LEU A 126 -3.05 -25.38 -1.37
CA LEU A 126 -2.75 -25.26 0.05
C LEU A 126 -1.27 -24.89 0.22
N PRO A 127 -0.96 -24.03 1.20
CA PRO A 127 -1.90 -23.23 1.97
C PRO A 127 -2.46 -22.05 1.17
N TYR A 128 -3.63 -21.56 1.57
CA TYR A 128 -4.24 -20.37 0.97
C TYR A 128 -5.07 -19.59 2.00
N GLN A 129 -5.42 -18.35 1.67
CA GLN A 129 -6.29 -17.52 2.49
C GLN A 129 -7.61 -17.21 1.79
N GLN A 130 -8.64 -16.94 2.58
CA GLN A 130 -9.87 -16.26 2.16
C GLN A 130 -10.02 -14.98 2.98
N VAL A 131 -10.02 -13.86 2.29
CA VAL A 131 -10.17 -12.54 2.90
C VAL A 131 -11.45 -11.90 2.40
N TYR A 132 -12.41 -11.64 3.31
CA TYR A 132 -13.62 -10.91 3.03
C TYR A 132 -13.59 -9.55 3.70
N HIS A 133 -13.87 -8.49 2.96
CA HIS A 133 -13.92 -7.14 3.51
C HIS A 133 -15.21 -6.44 3.10
N TYR A 134 -16.02 -6.07 4.09
CA TYR A 134 -17.25 -5.32 3.94
C TYR A 134 -17.07 -3.93 4.49
N LYS A 135 -17.58 -2.90 3.80
CA LYS A 135 -17.52 -1.52 4.26
C LYS A 135 -18.80 -0.75 3.92
N ALA A 136 -19.27 0.04 4.87
CA ALA A 136 -20.32 1.04 4.69
C ALA A 136 -19.84 2.38 5.23
N VAL A 137 -20.00 3.45 4.44
CA VAL A 137 -19.55 4.81 4.79
C VAL A 137 -20.70 5.77 4.60
N LEU A 138 -20.94 6.60 5.60
CA LEU A 138 -21.78 7.79 5.52
C LEU A 138 -20.87 9.02 5.51
N ASP A 139 -20.81 9.71 4.38
CA ASP A 139 -19.99 10.91 4.16
C ASP A 139 -20.91 12.12 4.00
N ASN A 140 -20.80 13.07 4.93
CA ASN A 140 -21.61 14.29 4.95
C ASN A 140 -20.72 15.51 4.97
N SER A 141 -21.18 16.54 4.27
CA SER A 141 -20.60 17.87 4.30
C SER A 141 -21.72 18.91 4.28
N PHE A 142 -21.79 19.75 5.30
CA PHE A 142 -22.83 20.77 5.47
C PHE A 142 -22.20 22.16 5.38
N ASN A 143 -22.68 22.98 4.47
CA ASN A 143 -22.33 24.40 4.38
C ASN A 143 -23.10 25.20 5.46
N ILE A 144 -22.37 25.93 6.28
CA ILE A 144 -22.90 26.79 7.36
C ILE A 144 -22.39 28.21 7.09
N GLY A 145 -23.14 28.93 6.25
CA GLY A 145 -22.64 30.18 5.66
C GLY A 145 -21.34 29.89 4.86
N ASP A 146 -20.29 30.63 5.16
CA ASP A 146 -18.94 30.44 4.54
C ASP A 146 -18.10 29.38 5.23
N SER A 147 -18.64 28.73 6.24
CA SER A 147 -17.99 27.64 6.99
C SER A 147 -18.53 26.28 6.56
N ARG A 148 -17.87 25.20 6.97
CA ARG A 148 -18.28 23.83 6.61
C ARG A 148 -18.11 22.86 7.76
N LEU A 149 -19.13 22.05 8.02
CA LEU A 149 -19.06 20.88 8.90
C LEU A 149 -18.96 19.63 8.05
N ASN A 150 -17.93 18.83 8.25
CA ASN A 150 -17.77 17.52 7.61
C ASN A 150 -17.90 16.43 8.68
N ALA A 151 -18.63 15.36 8.35
CA ALA A 151 -18.83 14.23 9.23
C ALA A 151 -18.80 12.94 8.41
N VAL A 152 -17.77 12.13 8.64
CA VAL A 152 -17.60 10.82 8.02
C VAL A 152 -17.65 9.76 9.12
N ILE A 153 -18.56 8.80 8.96
CA ILE A 153 -18.66 7.61 9.81
C ILE A 153 -18.59 6.39 8.90
N ALA A 154 -17.73 5.44 9.25
CA ALA A 154 -17.55 4.22 8.47
C ALA A 154 -17.58 3.00 9.38
N TYR A 155 -18.34 1.98 8.99
CA TYR A 155 -18.24 0.64 9.54
C TYR A 155 -17.54 -0.25 8.53
N GLN A 156 -16.65 -1.10 9.01
CA GLN A 156 -16.03 -2.15 8.21
C GLN A 156 -15.87 -3.44 9.01
N GLN A 157 -15.98 -4.54 8.31
CA GLN A 157 -15.70 -5.87 8.83
C GLN A 157 -14.67 -6.54 7.91
N ASN A 158 -13.59 -7.03 8.49
CA ASN A 158 -12.63 -7.90 7.82
C ASN A 158 -12.75 -9.31 8.41
N ARG A 159 -12.80 -10.32 7.55
CA ARG A 159 -12.70 -11.73 7.91
C ARG A 159 -11.50 -12.29 7.17
N ARG A 160 -10.56 -12.86 7.89
CA ARG A 160 -9.39 -13.54 7.34
C ARG A 160 -9.38 -14.97 7.83
N GLN A 161 -9.42 -15.88 6.89
CA GLN A 161 -9.34 -17.32 7.12
C GLN A 161 -8.09 -17.84 6.41
N GLU A 162 -7.33 -18.68 7.07
CA GLU A 162 -6.15 -19.37 6.56
C GLU A 162 -6.44 -20.87 6.53
N PHE A 163 -6.11 -21.51 5.41
CA PHE A 163 -6.39 -22.93 5.16
C PHE A 163 -5.08 -23.64 4.84
N GLU A 164 -4.73 -24.61 5.65
CA GLU A 164 -3.60 -25.50 5.50
C GLU A 164 -4.04 -26.88 5.09
N GLU A 165 -5.24 -27.28 5.50
CA GLU A 165 -5.94 -28.49 5.10
C GLU A 165 -7.19 -28.19 4.26
N PRO A 166 -7.64 -29.18 3.44
CA PRO A 166 -8.88 -29.02 2.69
C PRO A 166 -10.09 -28.83 3.63
N ASP A 167 -10.84 -27.75 3.40
CA ASP A 167 -12.09 -27.44 4.10
C ASP A 167 -11.97 -27.13 5.62
N GLU A 168 -10.75 -27.12 6.19
CA GLU A 168 -10.47 -26.71 7.56
C GLU A 168 -9.61 -25.46 7.58
N TYR A 169 -10.02 -24.44 8.36
CA TYR A 169 -9.21 -23.24 8.59
C TYR A 169 -8.56 -23.30 9.97
N GLY A 170 -7.24 -23.21 10.03
CA GLY A 170 -6.51 -23.04 11.27
C GLY A 170 -6.77 -21.66 11.86
N LEU A 171 -6.33 -20.61 11.22
CA LEU A 171 -6.52 -19.23 11.65
C LEU A 171 -7.82 -18.64 11.08
N TYR A 172 -8.69 -18.11 11.96
CA TYR A 172 -9.85 -17.31 11.56
C TYR A 172 -10.00 -16.07 12.43
N LEU A 173 -9.67 -14.91 11.87
CA LEU A 173 -9.81 -13.61 12.52
C LEU A 173 -10.99 -12.83 11.94
N LYS A 174 -11.82 -12.28 12.83
CA LYS A 174 -12.96 -11.44 12.47
C LYS A 174 -12.86 -10.09 13.17
N LEU A 175 -12.52 -9.07 12.40
CA LEU A 175 -12.27 -7.72 12.87
C LEU A 175 -13.40 -6.78 12.47
N HIS A 176 -14.02 -6.16 13.46
CA HIS A 176 -15.00 -5.09 13.30
C HIS A 176 -14.35 -3.74 13.60
N THR A 177 -14.55 -2.74 12.76
CA THR A 177 -14.04 -1.39 12.97
C THR A 177 -15.11 -0.36 12.66
N VAL A 178 -15.31 0.59 13.56
CA VAL A 178 -16.06 1.82 13.33
C VAL A 178 -15.09 2.98 13.36
N ASN A 179 -14.94 3.71 12.25
CA ASN A 179 -14.15 4.92 12.18
C ASN A 179 -15.07 6.15 12.18
N TYR A 180 -14.63 7.22 12.82
CA TYR A 180 -15.32 8.50 12.77
C TYR A 180 -14.34 9.66 12.60
N ASN A 181 -14.77 10.67 11.83
CA ASN A 181 -14.04 11.91 11.66
C ASN A 181 -15.07 13.03 11.48
N ILE A 182 -15.13 13.93 12.45
CA ILE A 182 -16.04 15.06 12.46
C ILE A 182 -15.21 16.33 12.63
N HIS A 183 -15.26 17.24 11.66
CA HIS A 183 -14.47 18.46 11.72
C HIS A 183 -15.19 19.66 11.12
N TYR A 184 -14.92 20.79 11.70
CA TYR A 184 -15.43 22.08 11.29
C TYR A 184 -14.33 22.91 10.65
N VAL A 185 -14.58 23.38 9.44
CA VAL A 185 -13.71 24.29 8.69
C VAL A 185 -14.31 25.69 8.79
N THR A 186 -13.60 26.62 9.39
CA THR A 186 -14.09 28.01 9.55
C THR A 186 -14.16 28.73 8.19
N ARG A 187 -14.96 29.77 8.11
CA ARG A 187 -14.77 30.80 7.07
C ARG A 187 -13.34 31.35 7.15
N ARG A 188 -12.87 31.99 6.10
CA ARG A 188 -11.62 32.74 6.14
C ARG A 188 -11.69 33.85 7.21
N LEU A 189 -10.70 33.88 8.11
CA LEU A 189 -10.52 34.90 9.14
C LEU A 189 -9.32 35.75 8.73
N GLY A 190 -9.54 36.73 7.85
CA GLY A 190 -8.47 37.36 7.10
C GLY A 190 -7.84 36.37 6.15
N ASP A 191 -6.53 36.15 6.26
CA ASP A 191 -5.77 35.21 5.43
C ASP A 191 -5.69 33.80 6.04
N VAL A 192 -6.27 33.59 7.22
CA VAL A 192 -6.20 32.33 7.96
C VAL A 192 -7.48 31.52 7.83
N ARG A 193 -7.36 30.22 7.62
CA ARG A 193 -8.44 29.24 7.74
C ARG A 193 -8.09 28.21 8.80
N VAL A 194 -9.00 27.98 9.74
CA VAL A 194 -8.85 27.02 10.82
C VAL A 194 -9.75 25.81 10.58
N THR A 195 -9.22 24.63 10.86
CA THR A 195 -10.00 23.40 10.91
C THR A 195 -9.80 22.77 12.28
N SER A 196 -10.90 22.45 12.96
CA SER A 196 -10.85 21.75 14.24
C SER A 196 -11.81 20.58 14.25
N GLY A 197 -11.48 19.53 14.98
CA GLY A 197 -12.32 18.35 14.94
C GLY A 197 -11.92 17.26 15.92
N VAL A 198 -12.70 16.19 15.84
CA VAL A 198 -12.48 14.94 16.58
C VAL A 198 -12.50 13.79 15.60
N SER A 199 -11.58 12.83 15.79
CA SER A 199 -11.56 11.59 15.00
C SER A 199 -11.03 10.45 15.83
N GLY A 200 -11.37 9.23 15.43
CA GLY A 200 -10.91 8.04 16.11
C GLY A 200 -11.53 6.78 15.51
N MET A 201 -11.40 5.69 16.27
CA MET A 201 -12.00 4.41 15.90
C MET A 201 -12.37 3.58 17.12
N TRP A 202 -13.30 2.69 16.91
CA TRP A 202 -13.54 1.56 17.78
C TRP A 202 -13.30 0.27 16.99
N GLN A 203 -12.61 -0.69 17.62
CA GLN A 203 -12.36 -2.01 17.04
C GLN A 203 -12.73 -3.12 18.01
N ARG A 204 -13.12 -4.26 17.44
CA ARG A 204 -13.24 -5.54 18.13
C ARG A 204 -12.74 -6.63 17.19
N SER A 205 -11.77 -7.41 17.66
CA SER A 205 -11.32 -8.64 17.02
C SER A 205 -11.75 -9.84 17.82
N VAL A 206 -12.13 -10.90 17.09
CA VAL A 206 -12.52 -12.19 17.66
C VAL A 206 -11.83 -13.28 16.84
N ASN A 207 -11.26 -14.26 17.52
CA ASN A 207 -10.77 -15.49 16.93
C ASN A 207 -11.94 -16.49 16.81
N GLU A 208 -12.12 -17.08 15.65
CA GLU A 208 -13.15 -18.08 15.36
C GLU A 208 -12.53 -19.36 14.73
N GLY A 209 -11.20 -19.46 14.66
CA GLY A 209 -10.43 -20.64 14.22
C GLY A 209 -9.88 -21.44 15.39
N ASP A 210 -9.19 -22.53 15.07
CA ASP A 210 -8.57 -23.43 16.03
C ASP A 210 -7.13 -23.00 16.38
N GLU A 211 -6.53 -22.16 15.55
CA GLU A 211 -5.21 -21.58 15.78
C GLU A 211 -5.27 -20.11 16.18
N TYR A 212 -4.34 -19.72 17.02
CA TYR A 212 -4.33 -18.39 17.62
C TYR A 212 -2.98 -17.72 17.46
N LEU A 213 -2.95 -16.58 16.75
CA LEU A 213 -1.79 -15.71 16.62
C LEU A 213 -1.85 -14.52 17.61
N ILE A 214 -3.04 -13.95 17.81
CA ILE A 214 -3.30 -12.80 18.68
C ILE A 214 -4.54 -13.04 19.54
N PRO A 215 -4.63 -12.44 20.74
CA PRO A 215 -5.83 -12.56 21.58
C PRO A 215 -7.04 -11.81 20.99
N ASP A 216 -8.22 -12.17 21.47
CA ASP A 216 -9.39 -11.32 21.32
C ASP A 216 -9.16 -9.98 21.98
N TYR A 217 -9.62 -8.89 21.35
CA TYR A 217 -9.45 -7.56 21.91
C TYR A 217 -10.55 -6.57 21.55
N LYS A 218 -10.63 -5.49 22.33
CA LYS A 218 -11.32 -4.25 22.00
C LYS A 218 -10.37 -3.08 22.10
N LEU A 219 -10.55 -2.12 21.20
CA LEU A 219 -9.76 -0.91 21.13
C LEU A 219 -10.67 0.28 20.89
N PHE A 220 -10.36 1.39 21.59
CA PHE A 220 -11.03 2.67 21.34
C PHE A 220 -9.99 3.78 21.26
N ASP A 221 -9.99 4.50 20.13
CA ASP A 221 -9.17 5.67 19.89
C ASP A 221 -10.03 6.92 19.83
N VAL A 222 -9.57 7.98 20.46
CA VAL A 222 -10.12 9.32 20.33
C VAL A 222 -9.00 10.33 20.21
N GLY A 223 -9.10 11.23 19.27
CA GLY A 223 -8.15 12.32 19.07
C GLY A 223 -8.88 13.63 18.76
N VAL A 224 -8.45 14.71 19.40
CA VAL A 224 -8.91 16.06 19.12
C VAL A 224 -7.79 16.84 18.44
N PHE A 225 -8.13 17.64 17.45
CA PHE A 225 -7.14 18.36 16.65
C PHE A 225 -7.61 19.75 16.23
N ALA A 226 -6.63 20.61 15.98
CA ALA A 226 -6.81 21.87 15.29
C ALA A 226 -5.66 22.10 14.33
N THR A 227 -5.97 22.59 13.13
CA THR A 227 -4.98 23.00 12.12
C THR A 227 -5.34 24.38 11.59
N ALA A 228 -4.31 25.14 11.21
CA ALA A 228 -4.47 26.44 10.60
C ALA A 228 -3.63 26.52 9.32
N VAL A 229 -4.17 27.18 8.30
CA VAL A 229 -3.45 27.52 7.07
C VAL A 229 -3.59 29.01 6.83
N ALA A 230 -2.48 29.71 6.65
CA ALA A 230 -2.39 31.11 6.32
C ALA A 230 -1.80 31.28 4.92
N ASP A 231 -2.53 31.95 4.03
CA ASP A 231 -2.13 32.26 2.66
C ASP A 231 -1.76 33.76 2.60
N LEU A 232 -0.48 34.03 2.55
CA LEU A 232 0.14 35.37 2.65
C LEU A 232 0.77 35.80 1.32
N GLY A 233 0.21 35.35 0.21
CA GLY A 233 0.70 35.65 -1.13
C GLY A 233 1.90 34.76 -1.50
N GLN A 234 3.13 35.26 -1.36
CA GLN A 234 4.32 34.45 -1.64
C GLN A 234 4.58 33.37 -0.60
N TRP A 235 3.91 33.40 0.56
CA TRP A 235 4.07 32.43 1.62
C TRP A 235 2.75 31.74 1.94
N VAL A 236 2.76 30.42 2.01
CA VAL A 236 1.70 29.63 2.61
C VAL A 236 2.25 28.98 3.87
N LEU A 237 1.72 29.39 5.02
CA LEU A 237 2.10 28.81 6.32
C LEU A 237 1.02 27.84 6.78
N ASN A 238 1.41 26.73 7.37
CA ASN A 238 0.50 25.78 7.97
C ASN A 238 1.01 25.30 9.32
N GLY A 239 0.09 24.92 10.20
CA GLY A 239 0.42 24.37 11.49
C GLY A 239 -0.74 23.57 12.05
N GLY A 240 -0.44 22.63 12.93
CA GLY A 240 -1.46 21.78 13.54
C GLY A 240 -0.99 21.18 14.85
N LEU A 241 -1.98 20.95 15.71
CA LEU A 241 -1.83 20.29 17.00
C LEU A 241 -2.88 19.19 17.11
N ARG A 242 -2.50 18.06 17.73
CA ARG A 242 -3.44 16.98 18.00
C ARG A 242 -3.04 16.24 19.28
N PHE A 243 -4.04 15.86 20.04
CA PHE A 243 -3.89 14.96 21.18
C PHE A 243 -4.71 13.69 20.91
N ASP A 244 -4.10 12.54 21.12
CA ASP A 244 -4.70 11.22 20.94
C ASP A 244 -4.63 10.41 22.23
N ASN A 245 -5.69 9.66 22.49
CA ASN A 245 -5.73 8.60 23.49
C ASN A 245 -6.19 7.30 22.81
N ARG A 246 -5.46 6.20 23.07
CA ARG A 246 -5.83 4.83 22.71
C ARG A 246 -6.04 4.03 23.98
N HIS A 247 -7.21 3.44 24.12
CA HIS A 247 -7.52 2.44 25.14
C HIS A 247 -7.61 1.06 24.50
N LEU A 248 -6.77 0.12 24.92
CA LEU A 248 -6.73 -1.26 24.45
C LEU A 248 -7.06 -2.21 25.61
N ASN A 249 -7.98 -3.14 25.38
CA ASN A 249 -8.38 -4.19 26.29
C ASN A 249 -8.27 -5.56 25.59
N SER A 250 -7.29 -6.36 26.00
CA SER A 250 -7.09 -7.75 25.56
C SER A 250 -7.78 -8.70 26.51
N TYR A 251 -8.30 -9.80 26.00
CA TYR A 251 -9.00 -10.81 26.77
C TYR A 251 -8.14 -12.06 26.93
N GLN A 252 -8.29 -12.71 28.07
CA GLN A 252 -7.70 -14.02 28.33
C GLN A 252 -8.28 -15.05 27.32
N LEU A 253 -7.40 -15.93 26.84
CA LEU A 253 -7.77 -17.07 26.02
C LEU A 253 -7.07 -18.31 26.54
N MET A 254 -7.86 -19.37 26.72
CA MET A 254 -7.37 -20.70 27.07
C MET A 254 -7.39 -21.56 25.82
N ASP A 255 -6.34 -22.35 25.60
CA ASP A 255 -6.18 -23.26 24.49
C ASP A 255 -5.80 -24.63 25.08
N ASP A 256 -6.57 -25.66 24.78
CA ASP A 256 -6.43 -27.04 25.34
C ASP A 256 -6.23 -27.09 26.86
N GLY A 257 -6.88 -26.17 27.59
CA GLY A 257 -6.78 -26.08 29.03
C GLY A 257 -5.54 -25.36 29.55
N ALA A 258 -4.64 -24.93 28.69
CA ALA A 258 -3.49 -24.08 29.00
C ALA A 258 -3.79 -22.60 28.73
N LEU A 259 -3.11 -21.71 29.44
CA LEU A 259 -3.22 -20.28 29.21
C LEU A 259 -2.43 -19.91 27.94
N ARG A 260 -3.13 -19.52 26.89
CA ARG A 260 -2.51 -19.04 25.63
C ARG A 260 -2.21 -17.56 25.67
N PHE A 261 -3.18 -16.74 26.09
CA PHE A 261 -3.03 -15.29 26.22
C PHE A 261 -3.54 -14.80 27.57
N ASP A 262 -2.78 -13.90 28.20
CA ASP A 262 -3.20 -13.16 29.37
C ASP A 262 -4.11 -11.98 29.02
N ALA A 263 -5.06 -11.69 29.92
CA ALA A 263 -5.84 -10.47 29.83
C ALA A 263 -5.01 -9.26 30.30
N PHE A 264 -5.02 -8.20 29.53
CA PHE A 264 -4.39 -6.95 29.94
C PHE A 264 -5.14 -5.72 29.42
N LYS A 265 -4.85 -4.56 30.02
CA LYS A 265 -5.34 -3.25 29.60
C LYS A 265 -4.19 -2.29 29.45
N ARG A 266 -4.20 -1.49 28.40
CA ARG A 266 -3.17 -0.47 28.15
C ARG A 266 -3.83 0.81 27.64
N ASP A 267 -3.31 1.92 28.14
CA ASP A 267 -3.65 3.27 27.71
C ASP A 267 -2.42 3.94 27.13
N PHE A 268 -2.57 4.50 25.94
CA PHE A 268 -1.49 5.22 25.26
C PHE A 268 -1.95 6.63 24.92
N ASN A 269 -1.13 7.61 25.27
CA ASN A 269 -1.39 9.01 25.01
C ASN A 269 -0.31 9.60 24.10
N GLY A 270 -0.73 10.42 23.16
CA GLY A 270 0.17 11.08 22.22
C GLY A 270 -0.21 12.53 21.96
N PHE A 271 0.79 13.39 22.00
CA PHE A 271 0.68 14.76 21.51
C PHE A 271 1.48 14.88 20.24
N THR A 272 0.85 15.34 19.16
CA THR A 272 1.47 15.57 17.87
C THR A 272 1.33 17.02 17.46
N ALA A 273 2.33 17.53 16.75
CA ALA A 273 2.35 18.89 16.25
C ALA A 273 3.06 18.95 14.91
N SER A 274 2.67 19.90 14.07
CA SER A 274 3.37 20.18 12.82
C SER A 274 3.40 21.67 12.54
N VAL A 275 4.46 22.11 11.86
CA VAL A 275 4.58 23.44 11.27
C VAL A 275 5.23 23.30 9.91
N GLY A 276 4.70 24.01 8.92
CA GLY A 276 5.23 23.99 7.57
C GLY A 276 5.10 25.34 6.88
N ALA A 277 5.96 25.55 5.91
CA ALA A 277 5.96 26.72 5.06
C ALA A 277 6.18 26.32 3.61
N VAL A 278 5.46 26.97 2.70
CA VAL A 278 5.75 26.99 1.27
C VAL A 278 6.09 28.43 0.90
N TRP A 279 7.22 28.62 0.24
CA TRP A 279 7.62 29.88 -0.32
C TRP A 279 7.60 29.83 -1.84
N HIS A 280 6.67 30.55 -2.45
CA HIS A 280 6.63 30.79 -3.90
C HIS A 280 7.73 31.81 -4.25
N ALA A 281 8.98 31.34 -4.36
CA ALA A 281 10.14 32.19 -4.59
C ALA A 281 10.06 32.91 -5.93
N THR A 282 9.50 32.24 -6.92
CA THR A 282 9.12 32.81 -8.23
C THR A 282 7.83 32.12 -8.72
N ASP A 283 7.27 32.55 -9.84
CA ASP A 283 6.12 31.87 -10.50
C ASP A 283 6.43 30.42 -10.93
N LYS A 284 7.70 29.99 -10.85
CA LYS A 284 8.18 28.68 -11.31
C LYS A 284 8.87 27.88 -10.21
N LEU A 285 9.19 28.50 -9.07
CA LEU A 285 10.01 27.88 -8.04
C LEU A 285 9.33 27.95 -6.69
N ASP A 286 8.99 26.78 -6.15
CA ASP A 286 8.48 26.59 -4.80
C ASP A 286 9.53 25.93 -3.91
N LEU A 287 9.72 26.49 -2.73
CA LEU A 287 10.53 25.92 -1.66
C LEU A 287 9.61 25.54 -0.50
N ARG A 288 9.78 24.35 0.03
CA ARG A 288 8.95 23.81 1.10
C ARG A 288 9.81 23.35 2.26
N ALA A 289 9.38 23.66 3.48
CA ALA A 289 9.97 23.13 4.69
C ALA A 289 8.87 22.72 5.66
N ASN A 290 9.05 21.58 6.32
CA ASN A 290 8.11 21.06 7.30
C ASN A 290 8.86 20.46 8.48
N ALA A 291 8.32 20.65 9.69
CA ALA A 291 8.74 19.94 10.89
C ALA A 291 7.52 19.36 11.56
N ALA A 292 7.57 18.09 11.91
CA ALA A 292 6.44 17.38 12.51
C ALA A 292 6.88 16.41 13.61
N ARG A 293 6.12 16.37 14.70
CA ARG A 293 6.20 15.35 15.73
C ARG A 293 5.03 14.38 15.54
N GLY A 294 5.34 13.10 15.33
CA GLY A 294 4.38 12.01 15.18
C GLY A 294 4.23 11.18 16.44
N PHE A 295 3.16 10.38 16.49
CA PHE A 295 2.85 9.42 17.54
C PHE A 295 2.28 8.15 16.94
N ARG A 296 2.74 6.98 17.42
CA ARG A 296 2.16 5.67 17.09
C ARG A 296 2.10 4.81 18.37
N ALA A 297 0.91 4.40 18.75
CA ALA A 297 0.74 3.41 19.80
C ALA A 297 1.01 2.00 19.24
N PRO A 298 1.60 1.07 20.04
CA PRO A 298 1.75 -0.32 19.65
C PRO A 298 0.39 -0.95 19.29
N ASN A 299 0.40 -1.88 18.34
CA ASN A 299 -0.78 -2.66 17.99
C ASN A 299 -0.85 -3.97 18.79
N ILE A 300 -1.95 -4.72 18.66
CA ILE A 300 -2.15 -5.95 19.45
C ILE A 300 -1.14 -7.04 19.09
N SER A 301 -0.73 -7.17 17.83
CA SER A 301 0.27 -8.17 17.44
C SER A 301 1.62 -7.85 18.08
N GLU A 302 2.05 -6.59 18.06
CA GLU A 302 3.29 -6.15 18.70
C GLU A 302 3.28 -6.38 20.22
N LEU A 303 2.12 -6.23 20.84
CA LEU A 303 2.00 -6.39 22.31
C LEU A 303 1.80 -7.85 22.73
N ALA A 304 1.11 -8.67 21.93
CA ALA A 304 0.57 -9.92 22.44
C ALA A 304 0.52 -11.08 21.42
N SER A 305 1.27 -11.03 20.32
CA SER A 305 1.39 -12.23 19.47
C SER A 305 1.95 -13.39 20.28
N ASN A 306 1.40 -14.58 20.06
CA ASN A 306 1.90 -15.84 20.65
C ASN A 306 1.42 -17.00 19.78
N GLY A 307 2.00 -17.17 18.59
CA GLY A 307 1.56 -18.19 17.65
C GLY A 307 2.30 -18.17 16.33
N VAL A 308 2.00 -19.15 15.50
CA VAL A 308 2.54 -19.26 14.15
C VAL A 308 1.90 -18.23 13.23
N HIS A 309 2.70 -17.64 12.38
CA HIS A 309 2.28 -16.77 11.29
C HIS A 309 2.64 -17.47 9.98
N GLU A 310 1.74 -18.28 9.47
CA GLU A 310 1.94 -19.16 8.32
C GLU A 310 2.49 -18.43 7.09
N GLY A 311 1.90 -17.31 6.73
CA GLY A 311 2.36 -16.50 5.59
C GLY A 311 3.81 -16.02 5.67
N SER A 312 4.50 -16.26 6.79
CA SER A 312 5.91 -15.94 7.01
C SER A 312 6.72 -17.07 7.61
N LEU A 313 6.12 -18.24 7.86
CA LEU A 313 6.73 -19.46 8.43
C LEU A 313 7.55 -19.15 9.68
N ARG A 314 6.94 -18.46 10.65
CA ARG A 314 7.62 -18.06 11.88
C ARG A 314 6.67 -18.03 13.06
N TYR A 315 7.19 -18.35 14.25
CA TYR A 315 6.47 -18.14 15.50
C TYR A 315 6.69 -16.71 16.00
N GLU A 316 5.62 -15.95 16.23
CA GLU A 316 5.69 -14.56 16.68
C GLU A 316 5.37 -14.43 18.17
N VAL A 317 6.20 -13.68 18.90
CA VAL A 317 6.04 -13.38 20.31
C VAL A 317 5.94 -11.87 20.52
N GLY A 318 4.84 -11.41 21.07
CA GLY A 318 4.61 -10.01 21.42
C GLY A 318 5.40 -9.57 22.66
N ASN A 319 5.39 -8.27 22.90
CA ASN A 319 6.04 -7.67 24.07
C ASN A 319 5.09 -6.66 24.72
N HIS A 320 4.57 -7.02 25.89
CA HIS A 320 3.63 -6.19 26.65
C HIS A 320 4.23 -4.87 27.14
N ASP A 321 5.57 -4.75 27.24
CA ASP A 321 6.27 -3.58 27.77
C ASP A 321 6.55 -2.49 26.74
N LEU A 322 6.18 -2.71 25.48
CA LEU A 322 6.39 -1.74 24.42
C LEU A 322 5.76 -0.39 24.76
N LYS A 323 6.52 0.66 24.48
CA LYS A 323 6.10 2.05 24.61
C LYS A 323 5.66 2.59 23.24
N PRO A 324 4.87 3.68 23.22
CA PRO A 324 4.57 4.36 21.97
C PRO A 324 5.82 4.86 21.26
N GLU A 325 5.80 4.81 19.94
CA GLU A 325 6.78 5.50 19.12
C GLU A 325 6.47 6.99 19.05
N PHE A 326 7.52 7.80 19.11
CA PHE A 326 7.46 9.23 18.82
C PHE A 326 8.47 9.54 17.72
N SER A 327 8.02 10.19 16.68
CA SER A 327 8.89 10.62 15.58
C SER A 327 9.08 12.13 15.59
N LEU A 328 10.28 12.58 15.22
CA LEU A 328 10.58 13.97 14.89
C LEU A 328 11.10 13.98 13.45
N GLN A 329 10.29 14.51 12.56
CA GLN A 329 10.56 14.54 11.14
C GLN A 329 10.79 15.97 10.66
N PHE A 330 11.78 16.13 9.80
CA PHE A 330 12.07 17.34 9.03
C PHE A 330 12.06 17.00 7.55
N ASP A 331 11.32 17.80 6.77
CA ASP A 331 11.21 17.65 5.33
C ASP A 331 11.62 18.96 4.66
N LEU A 332 12.38 18.84 3.57
CA LEU A 332 12.71 19.93 2.65
C LEU A 332 12.29 19.51 1.25
N GLY A 333 11.66 20.43 0.53
CA GLY A 333 11.22 20.22 -0.84
C GLY A 333 11.56 21.41 -1.75
N ILE A 334 11.92 21.10 -2.97
CA ILE A 334 12.13 22.06 -4.06
C ILE A 334 11.27 21.58 -5.22
N GLU A 335 10.46 22.45 -5.79
CA GLU A 335 9.66 22.17 -6.99
C GLU A 335 9.89 23.31 -7.99
N TYR A 336 10.33 22.95 -9.17
CA TYR A 336 10.52 23.88 -10.29
C TYR A 336 9.68 23.43 -11.47
N THR A 337 8.76 24.29 -11.93
CA THR A 337 7.83 24.04 -13.03
C THR A 337 7.99 25.10 -14.11
N ALA A 338 8.33 24.67 -15.29
CA ALA A 338 8.37 25.52 -16.49
C ALA A 338 7.71 24.78 -17.67
N SER A 339 7.47 25.47 -18.78
CA SER A 339 6.79 24.91 -19.95
C SER A 339 7.45 23.67 -20.58
N TRP A 340 8.71 23.40 -20.27
CA TRP A 340 9.51 22.35 -20.87
C TRP A 340 10.12 21.38 -19.84
N ILE A 341 9.97 21.66 -18.53
CA ILE A 341 10.53 20.86 -17.45
C ILE A 341 9.71 20.99 -16.17
N ASP A 342 9.48 19.88 -15.52
CA ASP A 342 9.04 19.76 -14.14
C ASP A 342 10.11 19.02 -13.34
N ALA A 343 10.60 19.62 -12.26
CA ALA A 343 11.64 19.04 -11.42
C ALA A 343 11.25 19.13 -9.95
N GLN A 344 11.41 18.02 -9.22
CA GLN A 344 11.13 17.92 -7.80
C GLN A 344 12.32 17.29 -7.08
N LEU A 345 12.65 17.85 -5.92
CA LEU A 345 13.58 17.25 -4.95
C LEU A 345 12.92 17.27 -3.57
N SER A 346 12.91 16.14 -2.91
CA SER A 346 12.44 15.98 -1.53
C SER A 346 13.52 15.30 -0.71
N LEU A 347 13.86 15.86 0.45
CA LEU A 347 14.77 15.29 1.43
C LEU A 347 14.06 15.19 2.76
N PHE A 348 14.29 14.13 3.48
CA PHE A 348 13.73 13.96 4.82
C PHE A 348 14.73 13.40 5.80
N SER A 349 14.54 13.75 7.07
CA SER A 349 15.21 13.18 8.22
C SER A 349 14.16 12.90 9.28
N ASN A 350 14.05 11.65 9.73
CA ASN A 350 13.09 11.22 10.72
C ASN A 350 13.79 10.43 11.83
N ARG A 351 13.82 11.00 13.03
CA ARG A 351 14.25 10.30 14.24
C ARG A 351 13.01 9.72 14.93
N ILE A 352 13.07 8.45 15.31
CA ILE A 352 11.98 7.74 15.96
C ILE A 352 12.49 7.15 17.27
N ASP A 353 11.94 7.61 18.37
CA ASP A 353 12.18 7.06 19.68
C ASP A 353 11.23 5.85 19.90
N ASN A 354 11.74 4.76 20.48
CA ASN A 354 11.03 3.49 20.67
C ASN A 354 10.50 2.86 19.37
N TYR A 355 11.22 2.95 18.26
CA TYR A 355 10.86 2.28 17.01
C TYR A 355 10.66 0.78 17.24
N ILE A 356 9.49 0.27 16.91
CA ILE A 356 9.10 -1.13 17.14
C ILE A 356 9.46 -1.96 15.90
N PHE A 357 10.19 -3.03 16.11
CA PHE A 357 10.58 -3.99 15.07
C PHE A 357 10.52 -5.41 15.62
N ILE A 358 10.55 -6.37 14.70
CA ILE A 358 10.58 -7.78 15.04
C ILE A 358 11.94 -8.35 14.67
N HIS A 359 12.54 -9.14 15.57
CA HIS A 359 13.82 -9.80 15.34
C HIS A 359 13.77 -11.27 15.78
N ARG A 360 14.68 -12.09 15.22
CA ARG A 360 14.80 -13.50 15.54
C ARG A 360 15.50 -13.70 16.89
N THR A 361 14.98 -14.59 17.73
CA THR A 361 15.57 -14.87 19.07
C THR A 361 16.59 -16.01 19.06
N GLY A 362 16.65 -16.82 18.01
CA GLY A 362 17.43 -18.04 17.93
C GLY A 362 16.75 -19.29 18.51
N GLU A 363 15.57 -19.15 19.11
CA GLU A 363 14.74 -20.26 19.57
C GLU A 363 13.96 -20.86 18.39
N VAL A 364 13.73 -22.18 18.44
CA VAL A 364 12.90 -22.93 17.49
C VAL A 364 11.79 -23.58 18.29
N ILE A 365 10.55 -23.42 17.86
CA ILE A 365 9.38 -24.03 18.48
C ILE A 365 8.94 -25.20 17.59
N ASP A 366 8.60 -26.33 18.21
CA ASP A 366 8.16 -27.58 17.58
C ASP A 366 9.15 -28.14 16.55
N ASP A 367 10.48 -27.85 16.73
CA ASP A 367 11.57 -28.20 15.81
C ASP A 367 11.42 -27.66 14.37
N GLU A 368 10.47 -26.75 14.14
CA GLU A 368 10.08 -26.26 12.82
C GLU A 368 10.12 -24.74 12.71
N PHE A 369 9.48 -24.04 13.65
CA PHE A 369 9.27 -22.60 13.52
C PHE A 369 10.32 -21.77 14.24
N MET A 370 11.00 -20.88 13.49
CA MET A 370 11.90 -19.89 14.08
C MET A 370 11.13 -18.85 14.85
N THR A 371 11.53 -18.59 16.09
CA THR A 371 10.87 -17.62 16.96
C THR A 371 11.35 -16.22 16.70
N TYR A 372 10.40 -15.31 16.55
CA TYR A 372 10.61 -13.88 16.40
C TYR A 372 9.89 -13.12 17.52
N ARG A 373 10.57 -12.15 18.10
CA ARG A 373 10.03 -11.32 19.19
C ARG A 373 9.97 -9.86 18.79
N TYR A 374 8.91 -9.17 19.20
CA TYR A 374 8.80 -7.72 19.08
C TYR A 374 9.61 -7.02 20.15
N ASP A 375 10.41 -6.04 19.74
CA ASP A 375 11.24 -5.20 20.60
C ASP A 375 11.22 -3.77 20.07
N SER A 376 11.86 -2.85 20.81
CA SER A 376 11.94 -1.45 20.41
C SER A 376 13.32 -0.84 20.67
N GLY A 377 13.70 0.08 19.82
CA GLY A 377 14.94 0.85 19.93
C GLY A 377 14.80 2.20 19.24
N ASP A 378 15.76 3.09 19.42
CA ASP A 378 15.76 4.37 18.72
C ASP A 378 16.25 4.19 17.28
N ALA A 379 15.58 4.82 16.34
CA ALA A 379 15.89 4.72 14.91
C ALA A 379 16.05 6.10 14.26
N GLN A 380 16.86 6.14 13.20
CA GLN A 380 17.04 7.30 12.33
C GLN A 380 16.85 6.89 10.89
N LEU A 381 15.91 7.53 10.21
CA LEU A 381 15.70 7.38 8.78
C LEU A 381 16.11 8.67 8.07
N LEU A 382 17.00 8.56 7.10
CA LEU A 382 17.42 9.66 6.23
C LEU A 382 17.19 9.23 4.78
N GLY A 383 16.49 10.05 4.01
CA GLY A 383 16.23 9.70 2.64
C GLY A 383 15.96 10.89 1.74
N GLY A 384 15.83 10.61 0.47
CA GLY A 384 15.49 11.60 -0.52
C GLY A 384 14.98 11.01 -1.81
N GLU A 385 14.20 11.81 -2.50
CA GLU A 385 13.64 11.50 -3.81
C GLU A 385 13.87 12.69 -4.74
N ALA A 386 14.29 12.42 -5.96
CA ALA A 386 14.39 13.39 -7.04
C ALA A 386 13.60 12.88 -8.23
N ALA A 387 12.81 13.74 -8.85
CA ALA A 387 12.08 13.44 -10.08
C ALA A 387 12.21 14.61 -11.05
N ILE A 388 12.45 14.31 -12.31
CA ILE A 388 12.56 15.30 -13.39
C ILE A 388 11.76 14.76 -14.58
N ASP A 389 10.87 15.55 -15.11
CA ASP A 389 10.16 15.33 -16.38
C ASP A 389 10.54 16.47 -17.35
N ILE A 390 11.15 16.12 -18.47
CA ILE A 390 11.59 17.05 -19.50
C ILE A 390 10.74 16.78 -20.76
N HIS A 391 10.09 17.82 -21.26
CA HIS A 391 9.33 17.79 -22.53
C HIS A 391 9.84 18.89 -23.45
N PRO A 392 11.02 18.67 -24.07
CA PRO A 392 11.67 19.66 -24.91
C PRO A 392 10.87 19.97 -26.17
N TRP A 393 10.04 19.03 -26.58
CA TRP A 393 9.07 19.16 -27.67
C TRP A 393 7.75 18.52 -27.24
N HIS A 394 6.65 18.97 -27.81
CA HIS A 394 5.30 18.46 -27.49
C HIS A 394 5.13 16.95 -27.72
N PHE A 395 5.99 16.34 -28.51
CA PHE A 395 5.94 14.91 -28.86
C PHE A 395 6.93 14.04 -28.06
N LEU A 396 7.86 14.65 -27.32
CA LEU A 396 8.90 13.91 -26.59
C LEU A 396 8.90 14.25 -25.12
N HIS A 397 8.74 13.21 -24.27
CA HIS A 397 8.83 13.29 -22.83
C HIS A 397 9.96 12.38 -22.33
N VAL A 398 10.77 12.87 -21.43
CA VAL A 398 11.85 12.13 -20.76
C VAL A 398 11.66 12.26 -19.26
N GLY A 399 11.13 11.19 -18.66
CA GLY A 399 10.98 11.09 -17.22
C GLY A 399 12.17 10.41 -16.56
N THR A 400 12.62 10.91 -15.41
CA THR A 400 13.62 10.23 -14.59
C THR A 400 13.34 10.47 -13.12
N SER A 401 13.52 9.44 -12.30
CA SER A 401 13.39 9.54 -10.85
C SER A 401 14.43 8.69 -10.14
N PHE A 402 14.84 9.15 -8.99
CA PHE A 402 15.76 8.45 -8.09
C PHE A 402 15.29 8.58 -6.67
N GLY A 403 15.31 7.47 -5.91
CA GLY A 403 14.95 7.46 -4.51
C GLY A 403 15.89 6.58 -3.69
N PHE A 404 16.15 7.00 -2.47
CA PHE A 404 16.92 6.21 -1.52
C PHE A 404 16.44 6.46 -0.09
N VAL A 405 16.65 5.48 0.77
CA VAL A 405 16.50 5.59 2.22
C VAL A 405 17.64 4.85 2.92
N ASN A 406 18.20 5.49 3.94
CA ASN A 406 19.11 4.88 4.90
C ASN A 406 18.40 4.83 6.24
N ALA A 407 18.12 3.63 6.74
CA ALA A 407 17.39 3.40 7.98
C ALA A 407 18.28 2.64 8.96
N ILE A 408 18.57 3.25 10.10
CA ILE A 408 19.48 2.71 11.10
C ILE A 408 18.85 2.70 12.48
N GLN A 409 19.22 1.72 13.28
CA GLN A 409 19.05 1.71 14.72
C GLN A 409 20.20 2.48 15.36
N LEU A 410 19.88 3.36 16.29
CA LEU A 410 20.88 4.15 17.01
C LEU A 410 21.47 3.31 18.15
N HIS A 411 22.75 3.55 18.43
CA HIS A 411 23.47 2.91 19.55
C HIS A 411 23.55 1.37 19.48
N GLN A 412 23.47 0.81 18.27
CA GLN A 412 23.57 -0.63 18.04
C GLN A 412 24.92 -1.01 17.41
N PRO A 413 25.39 -2.26 17.64
CA PRO A 413 26.55 -2.82 16.94
C PRO A 413 26.36 -2.81 15.42
N GLU A 414 27.47 -2.91 14.68
CA GLU A 414 27.43 -2.87 13.20
C GLU A 414 26.54 -3.97 12.58
N GLU A 415 26.40 -5.12 13.25
CA GLU A 415 25.59 -6.24 12.76
C GLU A 415 24.08 -5.99 12.84
N SER A 416 23.61 -5.24 13.84
CA SER A 416 22.21 -4.86 14.04
C SER A 416 21.92 -3.39 13.75
N LYS A 417 22.86 -2.68 13.17
CA LYS A 417 22.78 -1.24 12.91
C LYS A 417 21.68 -0.87 11.92
N TYR A 418 21.48 -1.64 10.87
CA TYR A 418 20.49 -1.33 9.84
C TYR A 418 19.12 -1.90 10.22
N LEU A 419 18.06 -1.16 9.91
CA LEU A 419 16.70 -1.68 10.07
C LEU A 419 16.41 -2.80 9.06
N PRO A 420 15.70 -3.84 9.49
CA PRO A 420 15.34 -4.94 8.59
C PRO A 420 14.53 -4.46 7.38
N PHE A 421 14.69 -5.14 6.24
CA PHE A 421 13.94 -4.94 5.01
C PHE A 421 13.95 -3.48 4.50
N THR A 422 15.09 -2.79 4.65
CA THR A 422 15.28 -1.47 4.05
C THR A 422 15.46 -1.60 2.53
N PRO A 423 14.62 -0.95 1.69
CA PRO A 423 14.72 -1.07 0.24
C PRO A 423 16.05 -0.56 -0.32
N ALA A 424 16.50 -1.16 -1.41
CA ALA A 424 17.64 -0.68 -2.16
C ALA A 424 17.35 0.69 -2.80
N PRO A 425 18.35 1.56 -2.99
CA PRO A 425 18.18 2.73 -3.84
C PRO A 425 17.70 2.33 -5.23
N ARG A 426 16.85 3.16 -5.84
CA ARG A 426 16.22 2.85 -7.12
C ARG A 426 16.25 4.04 -8.05
N TRP A 427 16.60 3.79 -9.30
CA TRP A 427 16.52 4.74 -10.39
C TRP A 427 15.59 4.22 -11.48
N GLN A 428 14.66 5.07 -11.90
CA GLN A 428 13.75 4.80 -13.01
C GLN A 428 13.87 5.93 -14.03
N SER A 429 13.88 5.57 -15.31
CA SER A 429 13.81 6.53 -16.39
C SER A 429 13.02 5.98 -17.55
N ASP A 430 12.26 6.84 -18.21
CA ASP A 430 11.54 6.49 -19.42
C ASP A 430 11.61 7.62 -20.45
N VAL A 431 11.54 7.21 -21.70
CA VAL A 431 11.41 8.09 -22.85
C VAL A 431 10.11 7.73 -23.56
N LYS A 432 9.20 8.68 -23.62
CA LYS A 432 7.92 8.54 -24.34
C LYS A 432 7.91 9.44 -25.56
N TRP A 433 7.64 8.85 -26.70
CA TRP A 433 7.48 9.55 -27.96
C TRP A 433 6.02 9.47 -28.42
N GLU A 434 5.37 10.62 -28.56
CA GLU A 434 4.04 10.75 -29.14
C GLU A 434 4.15 10.84 -30.68
N ILE A 435 3.76 9.75 -31.34
CA ILE A 435 3.90 9.59 -32.80
C ILE A 435 2.78 10.32 -33.53
N LEU A 436 1.59 10.35 -32.93
CA LEU A 436 0.40 10.93 -33.50
C LEU A 436 -0.44 11.59 -32.42
N HIS A 437 -0.60 12.89 -32.49
CA HIS A 437 -1.35 13.66 -31.48
C HIS A 437 -2.83 13.83 -31.85
N ASP A 438 -3.17 14.21 -33.10
CA ASP A 438 -4.53 14.55 -33.54
C ASP A 438 -4.92 13.76 -34.80
N GLY A 439 -5.18 12.47 -34.66
CA GLY A 439 -5.65 11.63 -35.74
C GLY A 439 -7.17 11.47 -35.75
N ARG A 440 -7.76 11.28 -36.93
CA ARG A 440 -9.22 11.08 -37.07
C ARG A 440 -9.71 9.75 -36.53
N VAL A 441 -8.88 8.71 -36.59
CA VAL A 441 -9.21 7.33 -36.19
C VAL A 441 -8.34 6.90 -35.00
N LEU A 442 -7.04 7.20 -35.03
CA LEU A 442 -6.10 6.99 -33.97
C LEU A 442 -5.67 8.35 -33.41
N ASN A 443 -5.65 8.49 -32.11
CA ASN A 443 -5.24 9.71 -31.42
C ASN A 443 -4.31 9.37 -30.26
N ASN A 444 -3.44 10.30 -29.85
CA ASN A 444 -2.50 10.11 -28.75
C ASN A 444 -1.68 8.82 -28.87
N ALA A 445 -1.28 8.45 -30.11
CA ALA A 445 -0.47 7.25 -30.29
C ALA A 445 0.96 7.49 -29.81
N PHE A 446 1.47 6.58 -28.99
CA PHE A 446 2.79 6.71 -28.39
C PHE A 446 3.56 5.39 -28.36
N ILE A 447 4.88 5.52 -28.26
CA ILE A 447 5.81 4.45 -27.86
C ILE A 447 6.60 4.98 -26.68
N SER A 448 6.88 4.11 -25.70
CA SER A 448 7.74 4.44 -24.55
C SER A 448 8.75 3.31 -24.31
N LEU A 449 9.95 3.69 -23.93
CA LEU A 449 11.01 2.79 -23.47
C LEU A 449 11.40 3.20 -22.06
N GLY A 450 11.48 2.24 -21.14
CA GLY A 450 11.78 2.50 -19.73
C GLY A 450 12.86 1.58 -19.18
N VAL A 451 13.60 2.11 -18.24
CA VAL A 451 14.62 1.41 -17.45
C VAL A 451 14.24 1.52 -15.98
N ASP A 452 14.34 0.41 -15.27
CA ASP A 452 14.19 0.32 -13.81
C ASP A 452 15.46 -0.32 -13.25
N TYR A 453 16.32 0.51 -12.65
CA TYR A 453 17.58 0.07 -12.08
C TYR A 453 17.52 0.08 -10.56
N ASN A 454 17.60 -1.11 -9.97
CA ASN A 454 17.71 -1.29 -8.53
C ASN A 454 19.17 -1.47 -8.18
N PHE A 455 19.68 -0.60 -7.33
CA PHE A 455 21.06 -0.64 -6.89
C PHE A 455 21.31 -1.83 -5.97
N LYS A 456 22.55 -2.15 -5.72
CA LYS A 456 22.94 -3.16 -4.75
C LYS A 456 22.51 -2.73 -3.35
N GLN A 457 21.87 -3.64 -2.59
CA GLN A 457 21.58 -3.42 -1.18
C GLN A 457 22.61 -4.15 -0.32
N ASN A 458 23.49 -3.36 0.31
CA ASN A 458 24.50 -3.86 1.24
C ASN A 458 24.25 -3.42 2.69
N HIS A 459 23.32 -2.50 2.88
CA HIS A 459 22.93 -1.95 4.16
C HIS A 459 21.70 -2.68 4.67
N TYR A 460 21.89 -3.90 5.14
CA TYR A 460 20.83 -4.78 5.62
C TYR A 460 21.10 -5.22 7.05
N TYR A 461 20.09 -5.70 7.74
CA TYR A 461 20.19 -6.26 9.07
C TYR A 461 20.95 -7.60 9.01
N LYS A 462 22.14 -7.65 9.63
CA LYS A 462 23.02 -8.83 9.58
C LYS A 462 22.89 -9.75 10.78
N ALA A 463 22.43 -9.18 11.92
CA ALA A 463 22.15 -10.00 13.09
C ALA A 463 21.11 -11.06 12.75
N ASP A 464 21.13 -12.17 13.45
CA ASP A 464 20.18 -13.28 13.33
C ASP A 464 20.18 -14.01 11.98
N ASN A 465 21.05 -13.64 11.04
CA ASN A 465 21.17 -14.23 9.69
C ASN A 465 19.86 -14.29 8.89
N THR A 466 18.97 -13.31 9.11
CA THR A 466 17.66 -13.25 8.43
C THR A 466 17.67 -12.53 7.10
N GLU A 467 18.72 -11.75 6.83
CA GLU A 467 18.88 -11.00 5.59
C GLU A 467 20.26 -11.18 4.97
N THR A 468 20.32 -11.04 3.65
CA THR A 468 21.57 -11.08 2.87
C THR A 468 21.63 -9.91 1.90
N ALA A 469 22.82 -9.54 1.46
CA ALA A 469 23.00 -8.54 0.41
C ALA A 469 22.20 -8.93 -0.84
N THR A 470 21.70 -7.94 -1.54
CA THR A 470 20.99 -8.12 -2.82
C THR A 470 21.79 -7.48 -3.95
N PRO A 471 22.15 -8.24 -4.99
CA PRO A 471 22.83 -7.68 -6.16
C PRO A 471 22.01 -6.62 -6.88
N ALA A 472 22.65 -5.69 -7.54
CA ALA A 472 21.99 -4.76 -8.43
C ALA A 472 21.38 -5.48 -9.65
N TYR A 473 20.25 -4.96 -10.13
CA TYR A 473 19.63 -5.46 -11.35
C TYR A 473 18.96 -4.32 -12.14
N CYS A 474 18.80 -4.56 -13.44
CA CYS A 474 18.19 -3.64 -14.37
C CYS A 474 17.06 -4.35 -15.12
N LEU A 475 15.88 -3.73 -15.17
CA LEU A 475 14.72 -4.21 -15.91
C LEU A 475 14.43 -3.25 -17.07
N LEU A 476 14.31 -3.78 -18.27
CA LEU A 476 13.92 -3.02 -19.46
C LEU A 476 12.43 -3.22 -19.72
N ASN A 477 11.73 -2.10 -19.91
CA ASN A 477 10.31 -2.07 -20.19
C ASN A 477 10.05 -1.29 -21.48
N ALA A 478 8.98 -1.62 -22.19
CA ALA A 478 8.50 -0.82 -23.32
C ALA A 478 6.99 -0.82 -23.34
N SER A 479 6.40 0.26 -23.81
CA SER A 479 4.96 0.32 -24.01
C SER A 479 4.60 1.05 -25.29
N MET A 480 3.44 0.72 -25.84
CA MET A 480 2.80 1.45 -26.92
C MET A 480 1.30 1.51 -26.66
N GLY A 481 0.68 2.55 -27.13
CA GLY A 481 -0.76 2.69 -26.98
C GLY A 481 -1.33 3.79 -27.86
N THR A 482 -2.65 3.80 -27.97
CA THR A 482 -3.40 4.81 -28.73
C THR A 482 -4.85 4.89 -28.25
N ASP A 483 -5.46 6.03 -28.45
CA ASP A 483 -6.90 6.23 -28.37
C ASP A 483 -7.54 5.93 -29.73
N ILE A 484 -8.63 5.18 -29.74
CA ILE A 484 -9.44 4.91 -30.94
C ILE A 484 -10.61 5.90 -30.94
N MET A 485 -10.71 6.67 -32.03
CA MET A 485 -11.71 7.71 -32.21
C MET A 485 -12.79 7.27 -33.20
N TYR A 486 -14.04 7.55 -32.89
CA TYR A 486 -15.16 7.40 -33.80
C TYR A 486 -16.06 8.63 -33.74
N LYS A 487 -16.28 9.27 -34.91
CA LYS A 487 -17.05 10.51 -35.06
C LYS A 487 -16.63 11.62 -34.07
N GLY A 488 -15.32 11.77 -33.83
CA GLY A 488 -14.76 12.76 -32.91
C GLY A 488 -14.83 12.40 -31.43
N HIS A 489 -15.35 11.23 -31.07
CA HIS A 489 -15.39 10.74 -29.69
C HIS A 489 -14.39 9.62 -29.48
N ARG A 490 -13.74 9.60 -28.32
CA ARG A 490 -12.87 8.49 -27.91
C ARG A 490 -13.75 7.30 -27.50
N VAL A 491 -13.68 6.21 -28.26
CA VAL A 491 -14.48 5.00 -28.03
C VAL A 491 -13.68 3.90 -27.34
N ALA A 492 -12.36 3.89 -27.50
CA ALA A 492 -11.48 2.96 -26.80
C ALA A 492 -10.08 3.55 -26.59
N CYS A 493 -9.38 3.07 -25.56
CA CYS A 493 -7.94 3.20 -25.38
C CYS A 493 -7.34 1.80 -25.39
N VAL A 494 -6.31 1.57 -26.18
CA VAL A 494 -5.62 0.28 -26.24
C VAL A 494 -4.14 0.48 -25.95
N SER A 495 -3.56 -0.43 -25.18
CA SER A 495 -2.11 -0.41 -24.93
C SER A 495 -1.54 -1.81 -24.79
N ILE A 496 -0.26 -1.93 -25.15
CA ILE A 496 0.58 -3.11 -24.94
C ILE A 496 1.79 -2.65 -24.17
N THR A 497 2.11 -3.36 -23.07
CA THR A 497 3.28 -3.07 -22.24
C THR A 497 4.07 -4.35 -22.05
N GLY A 498 5.34 -4.34 -22.43
CA GLY A 498 6.31 -5.38 -22.11
C GLY A 498 7.09 -4.99 -20.86
N MET A 499 7.07 -5.85 -19.85
CA MET A 499 7.79 -5.69 -18.61
C MET A 499 8.93 -6.70 -18.53
N ASN A 500 10.08 -6.29 -18.00
CA ASN A 500 11.26 -7.14 -17.92
C ASN A 500 11.56 -7.85 -19.27
N LEU A 501 11.64 -7.07 -20.34
CA LEU A 501 11.76 -7.58 -21.73
C LEU A 501 12.96 -8.50 -21.94
N THR A 502 14.04 -8.29 -21.19
CA THR A 502 15.26 -9.09 -21.25
C THR A 502 15.16 -10.41 -20.47
N ASP A 503 14.01 -10.66 -19.83
CA ASP A 503 13.80 -11.83 -18.95
C ASP A 503 14.88 -11.96 -17.87
N LYS A 504 15.29 -10.83 -17.31
CA LYS A 504 16.30 -10.75 -16.26
C LYS A 504 15.82 -11.53 -15.03
N ALA A 505 16.59 -12.52 -14.61
CA ALA A 505 16.39 -13.16 -13.33
C ALA A 505 16.86 -12.21 -12.22
N TYR A 506 15.97 -11.93 -11.26
CA TYR A 506 16.26 -11.02 -10.15
C TYR A 506 15.47 -11.42 -8.91
N GLN A 507 15.97 -11.00 -7.76
CA GLN A 507 15.28 -11.06 -6.47
C GLN A 507 15.23 -9.65 -5.90
N SER A 508 14.03 -9.16 -5.58
CA SER A 508 13.89 -7.90 -4.84
C SER A 508 14.41 -8.10 -3.42
N HIS A 509 15.08 -7.09 -2.86
CA HIS A 509 15.53 -7.14 -1.47
C HIS A 509 14.36 -7.35 -0.48
N LEU A 510 13.18 -6.85 -0.81
CA LEU A 510 11.96 -6.98 0.01
C LEU A 510 11.19 -8.28 -0.24
N SER A 511 11.65 -9.16 -1.15
CA SER A 511 11.00 -10.45 -1.38
C SER A 511 11.36 -11.44 -0.28
N ARG A 512 10.37 -11.94 0.44
CA ARG A 512 10.56 -12.99 1.45
C ARG A 512 10.96 -14.31 0.79
N LEU A 513 10.46 -14.61 -0.40
CA LEU A 513 10.84 -15.79 -1.18
C LEU A 513 12.32 -15.83 -1.59
N LYS A 514 13.05 -14.73 -1.47
CA LYS A 514 14.51 -14.70 -1.59
C LYS A 514 15.20 -15.58 -0.55
N TYR A 515 14.56 -15.81 0.59
CA TYR A 515 15.08 -16.57 1.72
C TYR A 515 14.48 -17.99 1.82
N ALA A 516 13.65 -18.38 0.84
CA ALA A 516 13.15 -19.75 0.70
C ALA A 516 14.28 -20.75 0.41
N ASP A 517 13.97 -22.00 0.21
CA ASP A 517 14.91 -23.11 0.14
C ASP A 517 16.04 -22.91 -0.88
N TYR A 518 17.21 -23.42 -0.51
CA TYR A 518 18.37 -23.49 -1.37
C TYR A 518 18.18 -24.55 -2.45
N ASN A 519 18.49 -24.21 -3.69
CA ASN A 519 18.47 -25.17 -4.80
C ASN A 519 19.85 -25.86 -4.93
N PRO A 520 19.99 -27.14 -4.56
CA PRO A 520 21.26 -27.84 -4.56
C PRO A 520 21.82 -28.07 -5.97
N VAL A 521 20.96 -28.07 -6.99
CA VAL A 521 21.36 -28.31 -8.38
C VAL A 521 21.94 -27.04 -9.01
N THR A 522 21.33 -25.89 -8.76
CA THR A 522 21.78 -24.64 -9.36
C THR A 522 22.69 -23.81 -8.46
N GLY A 523 22.83 -24.18 -7.18
CA GLY A 523 23.59 -23.43 -6.18
C GLY A 523 22.97 -22.07 -5.82
N ARG A 524 21.66 -21.88 -6.02
CA ARG A 524 20.96 -20.61 -5.80
C ARG A 524 20.04 -20.67 -4.60
N GLN A 525 20.02 -19.57 -3.83
CA GLN A 525 19.12 -19.41 -2.70
C GLN A 525 17.79 -18.82 -3.13
N GLY A 526 16.69 -19.35 -2.60
CA GLY A 526 15.35 -18.80 -2.67
C GLY A 526 14.71 -18.85 -4.06
N VAL A 527 13.61 -18.16 -4.21
CA VAL A 527 12.79 -18.10 -5.42
C VAL A 527 12.93 -16.73 -6.08
N PHE A 528 12.97 -16.70 -7.41
CA PHE A 528 13.14 -15.48 -8.19
C PHE A 528 11.80 -14.81 -8.49
N ASN A 529 11.84 -13.48 -8.63
CA ASN A 529 10.68 -12.69 -9.00
C ASN A 529 10.22 -12.99 -10.43
N MET A 530 9.00 -12.54 -10.76
CA MET A 530 8.37 -12.73 -12.08
C MET A 530 9.31 -12.30 -13.22
N GLY A 531 9.45 -13.16 -14.21
CA GLY A 531 10.20 -12.91 -15.44
C GLY A 531 9.46 -11.99 -16.41
N ARG A 532 9.82 -12.09 -17.70
CA ARG A 532 9.18 -11.27 -18.76
C ARG A 532 7.67 -11.43 -18.77
N ASN A 533 6.97 -10.29 -18.90
CA ASN A 533 5.53 -10.24 -18.96
C ASN A 533 5.06 -9.24 -20.04
N VAL A 534 4.07 -9.61 -20.85
CA VAL A 534 3.43 -8.71 -21.80
C VAL A 534 1.98 -8.51 -21.37
N VAL A 535 1.60 -7.25 -21.23
CA VAL A 535 0.31 -6.79 -20.76
C VAL A 535 -0.47 -6.18 -21.91
N PHE A 536 -1.66 -6.68 -22.17
CA PHE A 536 -2.62 -6.11 -23.12
C PHE A 536 -3.74 -5.46 -22.34
N LYS A 537 -4.03 -4.18 -22.60
CA LYS A 537 -5.07 -3.45 -21.91
C LYS A 537 -5.99 -2.74 -22.88
N VAL A 538 -7.29 -2.84 -22.62
CA VAL A 538 -8.35 -2.13 -23.35
C VAL A 538 -9.24 -1.41 -22.36
N THR A 539 -9.51 -0.13 -22.61
CA THR A 539 -10.46 0.70 -21.85
C THR A 539 -11.50 1.27 -22.81
N LEU A 540 -12.77 1.11 -22.51
CA LEU A 540 -13.90 1.71 -23.24
C LEU A 540 -14.53 2.81 -22.37
N PRO A 541 -14.18 4.09 -22.58
CA PRO A 541 -14.74 5.23 -21.84
C PRO A 541 -15.97 5.76 -22.58
N LEU A 542 -17.15 5.33 -22.18
CA LEU A 542 -18.42 5.78 -22.78
C LEU A 542 -19.05 6.87 -21.91
N GLU A 543 -19.38 8.02 -22.49
CA GLU A 543 -20.01 9.15 -21.81
C GLU A 543 -21.16 9.70 -22.65
N TRP A 544 -22.32 9.96 -21.99
CA TRP A 544 -23.51 10.53 -22.63
C TRP A 544 -24.33 11.41 -21.72
#